data_48da11419ab19629729fcd99d2ee3d60
#
_entry.id   48da11419ab19629729fcd99d2ee3d60
#
_cell.length_a   1.000
_cell.length_b   1.000
_cell.length_c   1.000
_cell.angle_alpha   90.00
_cell.angle_beta   90.00
_cell.angle_gamma   90.00
#
_symmetry.space_group_name_H-M   'P 1'
#
loop_
_entity.id
_entity.type
_entity.pdbx_description
1 polymer ?
#
loop_
_entity_poly.entity_id
_entity_poly.type
_entity_poly.pdbx_seq_one_letter_code
_entity_poly.pdbx_strand_id
1 'polypeptide(L)'
;MKFLISLLLAATAVQAHYTFPRLVVNGKSDSADWATTRRTKNADSKQGIENPTSADIRCYSSSDAASVATVPAGATIHYISTQQVNHPGPTQYYLAKVPAGKDVKSWDGSGAVWFKIATTMPTVNAQKQMSWPAQNEYKTANATIPKAVPSGDYLLRVEHIALHMAMQANKAQFYLACSQITITGGGSGSPGPMASFPGAYKSVRFDVCH
;
A
#
# COMPACT_ATOMS: atom_id res chain seq x y z
N MET A 1 28.90 -2.88 53.20
CA MET A 1 28.00 -3.52 52.23
C MET A 1 27.71 -2.45 51.17
N LYS A 2 28.24 -2.64 49.95
CA LYS A 2 27.98 -1.72 48.81
C LYS A 2 26.88 -2.39 47.96
N PHE A 3 25.69 -1.80 47.91
CA PHE A 3 24.62 -2.21 47.03
C PHE A 3 24.88 -1.66 45.64
N LEU A 4 25.20 -2.52 44.68
CA LEU A 4 25.23 -2.23 43.28
C LEU A 4 23.76 -2.26 42.74
N ILE A 5 23.21 -1.10 42.47
CA ILE A 5 21.91 -0.99 41.77
C ILE A 5 22.21 -1.20 40.28
N SER A 6 21.88 -2.38 39.76
CA SER A 6 21.92 -2.65 38.31
C SER A 6 20.74 -1.95 37.65
N LEU A 7 21.00 -0.89 36.92
CA LEU A 7 20.01 -0.19 36.08
C LEU A 7 19.77 -1.05 34.83
N LEU A 8 18.66 -1.78 34.80
CA LEU A 8 18.20 -2.43 33.56
C LEU A 8 17.70 -1.34 32.60
N LEU A 9 18.46 -0.99 31.59
CA LEU A 9 17.98 -0.26 30.43
C LEU A 9 17.06 -1.19 29.64
N ALA A 10 15.74 -1.02 29.77
CA ALA A 10 14.78 -1.61 28.86
C ALA A 10 14.93 -0.93 27.49
N ALA A 11 15.60 -1.58 26.55
CA ALA A 11 15.62 -1.16 25.16
C ALA A 11 14.20 -1.34 24.60
N THR A 12 13.46 -0.28 24.43
CA THR A 12 12.20 -0.30 23.66
C THR A 12 12.56 -0.56 22.21
N ALA A 13 12.27 -1.78 21.73
CA ALA A 13 12.36 -2.09 20.31
C ALA A 13 11.34 -1.22 19.57
N VAL A 14 11.81 -0.17 18.87
CA VAL A 14 10.98 0.62 17.97
C VAL A 14 10.60 -0.30 16.81
N GLN A 15 9.34 -0.72 16.75
CA GLN A 15 8.84 -1.49 15.63
C GLN A 15 8.68 -0.54 14.43
N ALA A 16 9.58 -0.65 13.47
CA ALA A 16 9.60 0.17 12.26
C ALA A 16 8.75 -0.38 11.11
N HIS A 17 8.14 -1.57 11.27
CA HIS A 17 7.42 -2.30 10.23
C HIS A 17 5.92 -2.22 10.43
N TYR A 18 5.14 -2.17 9.34
CA TYR A 18 3.68 -1.95 9.36
C TYR A 18 2.97 -2.73 8.25
N THR A 19 1.66 -2.85 8.39
CA THR A 19 0.74 -3.36 7.36
C THR A 19 -0.45 -2.40 7.23
N PHE A 20 -1.26 -2.57 6.18
CA PHE A 20 -2.42 -1.73 5.87
C PHE A 20 -3.72 -2.54 5.93
N PRO A 21 -4.23 -2.90 7.13
CA PRO A 21 -5.34 -3.83 7.26
C PRO A 21 -6.72 -3.21 7.02
N ARG A 22 -6.87 -1.88 7.10
CA ARG A 22 -8.17 -1.22 7.06
C ARG A 22 -8.24 -0.15 5.98
N LEU A 23 -9.21 -0.31 5.08
CA LEU A 23 -9.61 0.72 4.13
C LEU A 23 -10.49 1.76 4.83
N VAL A 24 -10.28 3.03 4.52
CA VAL A 24 -11.15 4.15 4.92
C VAL A 24 -11.69 4.81 3.66
N VAL A 25 -12.99 5.00 3.59
CA VAL A 25 -13.71 5.62 2.48
C VAL A 25 -14.50 6.81 3.00
N ASN A 26 -14.21 8.02 2.51
CA ASN A 26 -14.84 9.28 2.95
C ASN A 26 -14.87 9.43 4.47
N GLY A 27 -13.76 9.07 5.14
CA GLY A 27 -13.62 9.14 6.60
C GLY A 27 -14.25 7.98 7.38
N LYS A 28 -14.96 7.06 6.72
CA LYS A 28 -15.53 5.85 7.34
C LYS A 28 -14.59 4.67 7.16
N SER A 29 -14.07 4.16 8.27
CA SER A 29 -13.20 2.98 8.30
C SER A 29 -13.98 1.68 8.21
N ASP A 30 -13.34 0.64 7.66
CA ASP A 30 -13.77 -0.74 7.85
C ASP A 30 -14.01 -1.05 9.33
N SER A 31 -14.95 -1.95 9.61
CA SER A 31 -15.35 -2.33 10.97
C SER A 31 -14.26 -3.09 11.74
N ALA A 32 -13.37 -3.78 11.02
CA ALA A 32 -12.29 -4.58 11.58
C ALA A 32 -11.10 -4.65 10.62
N ASP A 33 -9.95 -5.07 11.14
CA ASP A 33 -8.78 -5.41 10.33
C ASP A 33 -9.13 -6.52 9.35
N TRP A 34 -8.70 -6.36 8.10
CA TRP A 34 -8.87 -7.34 7.02
C TRP A 34 -10.33 -7.63 6.63
N ALA A 35 -11.27 -6.73 6.97
CA ALA A 35 -12.68 -6.93 6.63
C ALA A 35 -12.92 -6.88 5.12
N THR A 36 -12.44 -5.85 4.43
CA THR A 36 -12.48 -5.69 2.97
C THR A 36 -11.10 -5.77 2.32
N THR A 37 -10.05 -5.67 3.12
CA THR A 37 -8.66 -5.83 2.71
C THR A 37 -8.24 -7.28 2.90
N ARG A 38 -7.63 -7.89 1.90
CA ARG A 38 -7.09 -9.26 1.98
C ARG A 38 -5.98 -9.33 3.01
N ARG A 39 -6.04 -10.33 3.90
CA ARG A 39 -4.98 -10.52 4.90
C ARG A 39 -3.66 -10.80 4.20
N THR A 40 -2.63 -10.06 4.58
CA THR A 40 -1.32 -10.21 3.96
C THR A 40 -0.47 -11.29 4.68
N LYS A 41 0.45 -11.92 3.96
CA LYS A 41 1.38 -12.93 4.51
C LYS A 41 2.22 -12.39 5.66
N ASN A 42 2.50 -11.08 5.64
CA ASN A 42 3.27 -10.39 6.68
C ASN A 42 2.38 -9.78 7.78
N ALA A 43 1.12 -10.16 7.91
CA ALA A 43 0.21 -9.55 8.89
C ALA A 43 0.78 -9.58 10.32
N ASP A 44 1.51 -10.61 10.67
CA ASP A 44 2.12 -10.78 12.00
C ASP A 44 3.56 -10.22 12.06
N SER A 45 4.42 -10.56 11.09
CA SER A 45 5.82 -10.10 11.03
C SER A 45 5.97 -8.63 10.63
N LYS A 46 4.99 -8.11 9.89
CA LYS A 46 4.94 -6.74 9.32
C LYS A 46 6.10 -6.40 8.37
N GLN A 47 6.91 -7.37 7.94
CA GLN A 47 8.05 -7.17 7.05
C GLN A 47 7.61 -6.74 5.64
N GLY A 48 8.32 -5.79 5.03
CA GLY A 48 8.13 -5.42 3.63
C GLY A 48 8.70 -6.47 2.68
N ILE A 49 8.27 -6.43 1.42
CA ILE A 49 8.81 -7.24 0.33
C ILE A 49 10.05 -6.54 -0.23
N GLU A 50 11.18 -7.23 -0.37
CA GLU A 50 12.40 -6.69 -1.01
C GLU A 50 12.53 -7.18 -2.48
N ASN A 51 11.88 -8.28 -2.85
CA ASN A 51 11.94 -8.81 -4.20
C ASN A 51 10.75 -8.34 -5.07
N PRO A 52 10.90 -7.33 -5.93
CA PRO A 52 9.82 -6.82 -6.76
C PRO A 52 9.42 -7.74 -7.93
N THR A 53 10.16 -8.84 -8.15
CA THR A 53 9.83 -9.85 -9.17
C THR A 53 9.06 -11.05 -8.62
N SER A 54 8.87 -11.12 -7.31
CA SER A 54 8.01 -12.12 -6.66
C SER A 54 6.54 -11.87 -6.99
N ALA A 55 5.73 -12.93 -7.09
CA ALA A 55 4.28 -12.83 -7.20
C ALA A 55 3.64 -12.12 -6.01
N ASP A 56 4.31 -12.11 -4.87
CA ASP A 56 3.87 -11.42 -3.65
C ASP A 56 3.74 -9.90 -3.83
N ILE A 57 4.50 -9.30 -4.78
CA ILE A 57 4.42 -7.86 -5.06
C ILE A 57 3.03 -7.41 -5.55
N ARG A 58 2.15 -8.32 -5.95
CA ARG A 58 0.80 -7.99 -6.42
C ARG A 58 -0.11 -7.56 -5.27
N CYS A 59 -0.42 -8.45 -4.35
CA CYS A 59 -1.30 -8.22 -3.20
C CYS A 59 -0.74 -8.73 -1.87
N TYR A 60 0.32 -9.52 -1.89
CA TYR A 60 0.93 -10.19 -0.73
C TYR A 60 -0.08 -10.99 0.11
N SER A 61 -1.23 -11.37 -0.47
CA SER A 61 -2.32 -11.98 0.28
C SER A 61 -2.03 -13.44 0.69
N SER A 62 -2.42 -13.76 1.92
CA SER A 62 -2.49 -15.11 2.46
C SER A 62 -3.91 -15.69 2.39
N SER A 63 -4.92 -14.82 2.38
CA SER A 63 -6.33 -15.16 2.24
C SER A 63 -7.13 -14.02 1.63
N ASP A 64 -8.30 -14.35 1.07
CA ASP A 64 -9.27 -13.37 0.62
C ASP A 64 -9.91 -12.63 1.81
N ALA A 65 -10.47 -11.45 1.56
CA ALA A 65 -11.24 -10.73 2.55
C ALA A 65 -12.68 -11.28 2.62
N ALA A 66 -13.27 -11.21 3.81
CA ALA A 66 -14.64 -11.71 4.02
C ALA A 66 -15.69 -10.86 3.27
N SER A 67 -15.43 -9.56 3.10
CA SER A 67 -16.37 -8.57 2.59
C SER A 67 -15.82 -7.81 1.38
N VAL A 68 -16.69 -7.06 0.72
CA VAL A 68 -16.37 -6.14 -0.38
C VAL A 68 -16.85 -4.74 0.03
N ALA A 69 -15.99 -3.73 -0.07
CA ALA A 69 -16.37 -2.35 0.25
C ALA A 69 -17.10 -1.70 -0.93
N THR A 70 -18.18 -0.97 -0.67
CA THR A 70 -18.80 -0.07 -1.66
C THR A 70 -18.09 1.28 -1.63
N VAL A 71 -17.54 1.72 -2.76
CA VAL A 71 -16.76 2.93 -2.89
C VAL A 71 -17.32 3.82 -4.01
N PRO A 72 -17.89 4.98 -3.72
CA PRO A 72 -18.35 5.90 -4.77
C PRO A 72 -17.18 6.43 -5.62
N ALA A 73 -17.36 6.56 -6.90
CA ALA A 73 -16.43 7.30 -7.76
C ALA A 73 -16.32 8.77 -7.26
N GLY A 74 -15.11 9.28 -7.13
CA GLY A 74 -14.82 10.57 -6.49
C GLY A 74 -14.60 10.48 -4.97
N ALA A 75 -14.76 9.31 -4.34
CA ALA A 75 -14.50 9.15 -2.91
C ALA A 75 -13.02 9.34 -2.57
N THR A 76 -12.76 9.95 -1.42
CA THR A 76 -11.43 9.99 -0.83
C THR A 76 -11.18 8.71 -0.05
N ILE A 77 -10.01 8.10 -0.27
CA ILE A 77 -9.58 6.86 0.35
C ILE A 77 -8.22 7.00 1.01
N HIS A 78 -7.99 6.24 2.06
CA HIS A 78 -6.67 5.94 2.63
C HIS A 78 -6.73 4.62 3.39
N TYR A 79 -5.60 4.15 3.90
CA TYR A 79 -5.53 2.97 4.77
C TYR A 79 -4.99 3.34 6.14
N ILE A 80 -5.58 2.79 7.19
CA ILE A 80 -5.00 2.80 8.54
C ILE A 80 -3.88 1.76 8.56
N SER A 81 -2.75 2.14 9.13
CA SER A 81 -1.59 1.26 9.32
C SER A 81 -1.56 0.69 10.74
N THR A 82 -1.02 -0.52 10.88
CA THR A 82 -0.87 -1.18 12.21
C THR A 82 0.14 -0.51 13.12
N GLN A 83 1.06 0.25 12.55
CA GLN A 83 2.10 1.02 13.23
C GLN A 83 2.27 2.35 12.49
N GLN A 84 2.97 3.28 13.11
CA GLN A 84 3.40 4.51 12.43
C GLN A 84 4.22 4.18 11.18
N VAL A 85 3.96 4.85 10.07
CA VAL A 85 4.73 4.73 8.83
C VAL A 85 6.04 5.50 8.98
N ASN A 86 7.06 4.84 9.54
CA ASN A 86 8.31 5.50 9.92
C ASN A 86 9.31 5.67 8.78
N HIS A 87 9.08 5.01 7.64
CA HIS A 87 10.02 5.06 6.53
C HIS A 87 9.67 6.17 5.55
N PRO A 88 10.67 6.93 5.02
CA PRO A 88 10.44 7.87 3.92
C PRO A 88 10.11 7.11 2.64
N GLY A 89 9.19 7.67 1.84
CA GLY A 89 8.88 7.11 0.53
C GLY A 89 7.48 7.42 0.04
N PRO A 90 7.21 7.17 -1.27
CA PRO A 90 5.91 7.42 -1.87
C PRO A 90 4.87 6.39 -1.46
N THR A 91 3.62 6.85 -1.35
CA THR A 91 2.44 5.99 -1.37
C THR A 91 1.86 6.00 -2.77
N GLN A 92 1.51 4.83 -3.30
CA GLN A 92 0.91 4.65 -4.62
C GLN A 92 -0.39 3.86 -4.51
N TYR A 93 -1.35 4.17 -5.40
CA TYR A 93 -2.62 3.48 -5.48
C TYR A 93 -2.88 3.03 -6.91
N TYR A 94 -3.36 1.80 -7.03
CA TYR A 94 -3.72 1.18 -8.29
C TYR A 94 -5.09 0.53 -8.20
N LEU A 95 -5.79 0.48 -9.32
CA LEU A 95 -7.02 -0.29 -9.49
C LEU A 95 -6.82 -1.36 -10.57
N ALA A 96 -7.45 -2.52 -10.36
CA ALA A 96 -7.58 -3.55 -11.39
C ALA A 96 -9.05 -3.95 -11.49
N LYS A 97 -9.65 -3.75 -12.65
CA LYS A 97 -11.05 -4.12 -12.89
C LYS A 97 -11.19 -5.62 -12.99
N VAL A 98 -12.10 -6.18 -12.21
CA VAL A 98 -12.41 -7.62 -12.26
C VAL A 98 -13.04 -7.94 -13.62
N PRO A 99 -12.52 -8.94 -14.35
CA PRO A 99 -13.10 -9.34 -15.63
C PRO A 99 -14.53 -9.88 -15.46
N ALA A 100 -15.36 -9.72 -16.50
CA ALA A 100 -16.70 -10.26 -16.51
C ALA A 100 -16.70 -11.77 -16.20
N GLY A 101 -17.61 -12.20 -15.35
CA GLY A 101 -17.76 -13.60 -14.92
C GLY A 101 -16.73 -14.08 -13.87
N LYS A 102 -15.86 -13.19 -13.37
CA LYS A 102 -14.99 -13.47 -12.23
C LYS A 102 -15.55 -12.86 -10.95
N ASP A 103 -15.26 -13.49 -9.83
CA ASP A 103 -15.60 -12.97 -8.50
C ASP A 103 -14.39 -12.19 -7.93
N VAL A 104 -14.67 -10.97 -7.47
CA VAL A 104 -13.65 -10.11 -6.85
C VAL A 104 -12.98 -10.77 -5.64
N LYS A 105 -13.66 -11.66 -4.96
CA LYS A 105 -13.12 -12.37 -3.78
C LYS A 105 -12.03 -13.36 -4.16
N SER A 106 -12.19 -14.07 -5.29
CA SER A 106 -11.25 -15.12 -5.70
C SER A 106 -10.28 -14.70 -6.81
N TRP A 107 -10.57 -13.59 -7.51
CA TRP A 107 -9.68 -13.13 -8.58
C TRP A 107 -8.37 -12.57 -8.03
N ASP A 108 -7.23 -13.02 -8.58
CA ASP A 108 -5.90 -12.68 -8.07
C ASP A 108 -5.27 -11.42 -8.68
N GLY A 109 -5.90 -10.81 -9.70
CA GLY A 109 -5.37 -9.61 -10.37
C GLY A 109 -4.12 -9.88 -11.22
N SER A 110 -3.91 -11.10 -11.72
CA SER A 110 -2.79 -11.42 -12.60
C SER A 110 -2.93 -10.77 -13.98
N GLY A 111 -1.77 -10.47 -14.61
CA GLY A 111 -1.70 -9.85 -15.94
C GLY A 111 -1.53 -8.33 -15.91
N ALA A 112 -1.51 -7.73 -17.11
CA ALA A 112 -1.41 -6.28 -17.31
C ALA A 112 -2.80 -5.63 -17.15
N VAL A 113 -3.31 -5.59 -15.93
CA VAL A 113 -4.68 -5.17 -15.58
C VAL A 113 -4.73 -4.01 -14.60
N TRP A 114 -3.58 -3.58 -14.08
CA TRP A 114 -3.46 -2.56 -13.06
C TRP A 114 -3.20 -1.19 -13.67
N PHE A 115 -3.98 -0.19 -13.30
CA PHE A 115 -3.70 1.21 -13.63
C PHE A 115 -3.54 2.05 -12.38
N LYS A 116 -2.58 2.98 -12.43
CA LYS A 116 -2.28 3.86 -11.30
C LYS A 116 -3.30 4.98 -11.23
N ILE A 117 -3.84 5.22 -10.04
CA ILE A 117 -4.79 6.31 -9.77
C ILE A 117 -4.18 7.43 -8.94
N ALA A 118 -3.15 7.16 -8.15
CA ALA A 118 -2.46 8.17 -7.37
C ALA A 118 -1.01 7.78 -7.07
N THR A 119 -0.16 8.79 -6.94
CA THR A 119 1.20 8.72 -6.37
C THR A 119 1.41 9.97 -5.53
N THR A 120 1.92 9.79 -4.32
CA THR A 120 2.31 10.93 -3.48
C THR A 120 3.75 11.34 -3.76
N MET A 121 3.96 12.66 -3.84
CA MET A 121 5.29 13.23 -3.97
C MET A 121 5.75 13.80 -2.63
N PRO A 122 7.06 13.86 -2.36
CA PRO A 122 7.56 14.54 -1.18
C PRO A 122 7.39 16.04 -1.30
N THR A 123 7.33 16.71 -0.17
CA THR A 123 7.51 18.16 -0.08
C THR A 123 8.96 18.46 0.33
N VAL A 124 9.52 19.55 -0.18
CA VAL A 124 10.87 20.00 0.15
C VAL A 124 10.76 21.40 0.74
N ASN A 125 11.25 21.59 1.96
CA ASN A 125 11.25 22.89 2.63
C ASN A 125 12.42 23.79 2.17
N ALA A 126 12.47 25.03 2.65
CA ALA A 126 13.53 25.98 2.32
C ALA A 126 14.94 25.51 2.74
N GLN A 127 15.04 24.64 3.71
CA GLN A 127 16.30 24.01 4.19
C GLN A 127 16.66 22.76 3.38
N LYS A 128 15.96 22.48 2.25
CA LYS A 128 16.13 21.29 1.39
C LYS A 128 15.87 19.95 2.10
N GLN A 129 15.11 19.97 3.19
CA GLN A 129 14.67 18.76 3.87
C GLN A 129 13.42 18.23 3.18
N MET A 130 13.43 16.92 2.92
CA MET A 130 12.32 16.21 2.26
C MET A 130 11.41 15.57 3.32
N SER A 131 10.11 15.72 3.14
CA SER A 131 9.10 15.02 3.94
C SER A 131 8.07 14.34 3.05
N TRP A 132 7.56 13.20 3.49
CA TRP A 132 6.60 12.39 2.76
C TRP A 132 5.23 12.41 3.46
N PRO A 133 4.11 12.51 2.72
CA PRO A 133 2.78 12.68 3.32
C PRO A 133 2.34 11.58 4.29
N ALA A 134 2.81 10.34 4.11
CA ALA A 134 2.51 9.24 5.03
C ALA A 134 3.51 9.10 6.17
N GLN A 135 4.69 9.75 6.07
CA GLN A 135 5.76 9.56 7.05
C GLN A 135 5.35 10.11 8.42
N ASN A 136 5.59 9.30 9.46
CA ASN A 136 5.21 9.58 10.85
C ASN A 136 3.68 9.58 11.11
N GLU A 137 2.88 9.09 10.15
CA GLU A 137 1.44 8.94 10.30
C GLU A 137 1.05 7.48 10.59
N TYR A 138 -0.12 7.27 11.19
CA TYR A 138 -0.72 5.93 11.36
C TYR A 138 -1.66 5.57 10.20
N LYS A 139 -1.42 6.17 9.05
CA LYS A 139 -2.22 5.98 7.83
C LYS A 139 -1.39 6.27 6.58
N THR A 140 -1.84 5.77 5.46
CA THR A 140 -1.32 6.16 4.15
C THR A 140 -1.77 7.57 3.78
N ALA A 141 -1.08 8.21 2.83
CA ALA A 141 -1.57 9.44 2.25
C ALA A 141 -2.93 9.24 1.54
N ASN A 142 -3.76 10.27 1.53
CA ASN A 142 -5.06 10.22 0.87
C ASN A 142 -4.92 10.09 -0.66
N ALA A 143 -5.86 9.38 -1.27
CA ALA A 143 -6.07 9.34 -2.71
C ALA A 143 -7.56 9.54 -3.02
N THR A 144 -7.87 9.82 -4.28
CA THR A 144 -9.26 9.95 -4.75
C THR A 144 -9.53 8.91 -5.83
N ILE A 145 -10.62 8.17 -5.74
CA ILE A 145 -11.10 7.32 -6.83
C ILE A 145 -11.51 8.22 -7.99
N PRO A 146 -10.90 8.12 -9.18
CA PRO A 146 -11.24 9.02 -10.28
C PRO A 146 -12.70 8.84 -10.71
N LYS A 147 -13.43 9.94 -10.92
CA LYS A 147 -14.85 9.91 -11.33
C LYS A 147 -15.06 9.23 -12.70
N ALA A 148 -14.04 9.24 -13.56
CA ALA A 148 -14.12 8.65 -14.90
C ALA A 148 -14.03 7.11 -14.88
N VAL A 149 -13.59 6.49 -13.77
CA VAL A 149 -13.46 5.03 -13.68
C VAL A 149 -14.85 4.39 -13.78
N PRO A 150 -15.07 3.39 -14.66
CA PRO A 150 -16.36 2.71 -14.78
C PRO A 150 -16.80 2.02 -13.49
N SER A 151 -18.10 1.99 -13.23
CA SER A 151 -18.66 1.20 -12.13
C SER A 151 -18.36 -0.29 -12.28
N GLY A 152 -18.32 -1.03 -11.17
CA GLY A 152 -18.08 -2.47 -11.14
C GLY A 152 -17.10 -2.88 -10.04
N ASP A 153 -16.69 -4.14 -10.06
CA ASP A 153 -15.80 -4.71 -9.07
C ASP A 153 -14.34 -4.52 -9.44
N TYR A 154 -13.54 -4.23 -8.41
CA TYR A 154 -12.11 -3.93 -8.53
C TYR A 154 -11.32 -4.51 -7.36
N LEU A 155 -10.07 -4.81 -7.61
CA LEU A 155 -9.05 -4.83 -6.57
C LEU A 155 -8.45 -3.43 -6.48
N LEU A 156 -8.43 -2.87 -5.27
CA LEU A 156 -7.74 -1.63 -4.93
C LEU A 156 -6.44 -1.99 -4.22
N ARG A 157 -5.31 -1.67 -4.84
CA ARG A 157 -3.97 -1.92 -4.31
C ARG A 157 -3.38 -0.62 -3.77
N VAL A 158 -3.03 -0.61 -2.49
CA VAL A 158 -2.17 0.39 -1.86
C VAL A 158 -0.75 -0.14 -1.78
N GLU A 159 0.23 0.73 -1.95
CA GLU A 159 1.63 0.43 -1.81
C GLU A 159 2.37 1.62 -1.23
N HIS A 160 3.18 1.39 -0.20
CA HIS A 160 4.18 2.32 0.27
C HIS A 160 5.56 1.74 -0.01
N ILE A 161 6.39 2.48 -0.76
CA ILE A 161 7.76 2.08 -1.11
C ILE A 161 8.71 2.76 -0.13
N ALA A 162 9.21 2.01 0.85
CA ALA A 162 10.15 2.51 1.85
C ALA A 162 11.56 2.63 1.27
N LEU A 163 12.11 3.84 1.31
CA LEU A 163 13.37 4.21 0.65
C LEU A 163 14.58 4.25 1.60
N HIS A 164 14.40 3.99 2.91
CA HIS A 164 15.46 4.11 3.91
C HIS A 164 16.69 3.22 3.65
N MET A 165 16.51 2.10 2.94
CA MET A 165 17.59 1.20 2.51
C MET A 165 17.84 1.22 1.00
N ALA A 166 17.15 2.08 0.23
CA ALA A 166 17.20 2.09 -1.23
C ALA A 166 18.50 2.61 -1.83
N MET A 167 19.43 3.09 -1.01
CA MET A 167 20.83 3.38 -1.42
C MET A 167 21.58 2.11 -1.86
N GLN A 168 21.11 0.95 -1.44
CA GLN A 168 21.63 -0.34 -1.89
C GLN A 168 20.66 -0.93 -2.93
N ALA A 169 21.20 -1.51 -4.00
CA ALA A 169 20.39 -2.14 -5.04
C ALA A 169 19.50 -3.23 -4.43
N ASN A 170 18.23 -3.26 -4.84
CA ASN A 170 17.19 -4.20 -4.37
C ASN A 170 16.89 -4.14 -2.86
N LYS A 171 17.16 -3.02 -2.19
CA LYS A 171 16.88 -2.84 -0.77
C LYS A 171 15.71 -1.89 -0.47
N ALA A 172 15.02 -1.37 -1.49
CA ALA A 172 13.72 -0.76 -1.27
C ALA A 172 12.74 -1.81 -0.75
N GLN A 173 11.91 -1.44 0.24
CA GLN A 173 10.94 -2.34 0.83
C GLN A 173 9.52 -1.93 0.43
N PHE A 174 8.73 -2.90 -0.02
CA PHE A 174 7.37 -2.67 -0.48
C PHE A 174 6.38 -3.14 0.58
N TYR A 175 5.63 -2.20 1.15
CA TYR A 175 4.53 -2.44 2.08
C TYR A 175 3.23 -2.26 1.32
N LEU A 176 2.47 -3.32 1.14
CA LEU A 176 1.30 -3.29 0.26
C LEU A 176 0.17 -4.18 0.74
N ALA A 177 -1.04 -3.87 0.28
CA ALA A 177 -2.24 -4.68 0.48
C ALA A 177 -3.23 -4.44 -0.67
N CYS A 178 -4.17 -5.38 -0.86
CA CYS A 178 -5.27 -5.24 -1.81
C CYS A 178 -6.61 -5.33 -1.08
N SER A 179 -7.51 -4.37 -1.33
CA SER A 179 -8.90 -4.42 -0.89
C SER A 179 -9.82 -4.84 -2.04
N GLN A 180 -10.87 -5.55 -1.70
CA GLN A 180 -11.97 -5.94 -2.58
C GLN A 180 -13.01 -4.83 -2.53
N ILE A 181 -13.28 -4.18 -3.66
CA ILE A 181 -14.21 -3.04 -3.71
C ILE A 181 -15.18 -3.13 -4.89
N THR A 182 -16.36 -2.56 -4.72
CA THR A 182 -17.30 -2.27 -5.80
C THR A 182 -17.38 -0.75 -5.97
N ILE A 183 -16.99 -0.23 -7.13
CA ILE A 183 -17.11 1.19 -7.47
C ILE A 183 -18.51 1.46 -7.97
N THR A 184 -19.18 2.49 -7.40
CA THR A 184 -20.51 2.96 -7.78
C THR A 184 -20.47 4.39 -8.32
N GLY A 185 -21.44 4.75 -9.18
CA GLY A 185 -21.50 6.11 -9.74
C GLY A 185 -20.31 6.49 -10.62
N GLY A 186 -19.66 5.50 -11.20
CA GLY A 186 -18.51 5.71 -12.07
C GLY A 186 -18.89 6.18 -13.48
N GLY A 187 -17.88 6.67 -14.20
CA GLY A 187 -18.03 7.13 -15.59
C GLY A 187 -17.78 6.04 -16.62
N SER A 188 -17.35 6.45 -17.80
CA SER A 188 -17.07 5.58 -18.95
C SER A 188 -15.62 5.69 -19.45
N GLY A 189 -14.69 6.13 -18.59
CA GLY A 189 -13.29 6.30 -18.95
C GLY A 189 -12.62 4.97 -19.29
N SER A 190 -11.59 5.05 -20.12
CA SER A 190 -10.70 3.93 -20.44
C SER A 190 -9.35 4.19 -19.77
N PRO A 191 -9.12 3.60 -18.60
CA PRO A 191 -7.90 3.86 -17.84
C PRO A 191 -6.66 3.22 -18.48
N GLY A 192 -5.52 3.87 -18.29
CA GLY A 192 -4.21 3.39 -18.73
C GLY A 192 -3.09 4.37 -18.38
N PRO A 193 -1.81 4.02 -18.59
CA PRO A 193 -1.31 2.72 -19.07
C PRO A 193 -1.53 1.58 -18.07
N MET A 194 -1.57 0.34 -18.57
CA MET A 194 -1.71 -0.85 -17.74
C MET A 194 -0.36 -1.39 -17.31
N ALA A 195 -0.29 -1.86 -16.06
CA ALA A 195 0.87 -2.48 -15.46
C ALA A 195 0.56 -3.92 -15.02
N SER A 196 1.62 -4.72 -14.86
CA SER A 196 1.55 -6.06 -14.27
C SER A 196 2.32 -6.09 -12.95
N PHE A 197 1.81 -6.82 -11.98
CA PHE A 197 2.55 -7.15 -10.75
C PHE A 197 2.66 -8.68 -10.61
N PRO A 198 3.89 -9.24 -10.70
CA PRO A 198 5.17 -8.62 -11.02
C PRO A 198 5.26 -8.11 -12.47
N GLY A 199 6.24 -7.22 -12.72
CA GLY A 199 6.54 -6.68 -14.04
C GLY A 199 6.61 -5.14 -14.09
N ALA A 200 5.88 -4.45 -13.20
CA ALA A 200 5.90 -2.98 -13.13
C ALA A 200 7.25 -2.43 -12.62
N TYR A 201 7.95 -3.20 -11.79
CA TYR A 201 9.26 -2.85 -11.27
C TYR A 201 10.33 -3.74 -11.89
N LYS A 202 11.42 -3.09 -12.29
CA LYS A 202 12.65 -3.76 -12.74
C LYS A 202 13.70 -3.60 -11.65
N SER A 203 14.55 -4.62 -11.50
CA SER A 203 15.78 -4.46 -10.73
C SER A 203 16.66 -3.45 -11.45
N VAL A 204 16.69 -2.21 -10.96
CA VAL A 204 17.53 -1.15 -11.56
C VAL A 204 18.80 -1.04 -10.73
N ARG A 205 19.94 -1.16 -11.39
CA ARG A 205 21.18 -0.57 -10.92
C ARG A 205 21.00 0.94 -11.09
N PHE A 206 20.99 1.70 -10.01
CA PHE A 206 21.23 3.13 -10.10
C PHE A 206 22.72 3.30 -10.44
N ASP A 207 23.02 3.49 -11.71
CA ASP A 207 24.28 4.08 -12.09
C ASP A 207 24.20 5.53 -11.62
N VAL A 208 25.00 5.83 -10.59
CA VAL A 208 25.13 7.19 -10.07
C VAL A 208 25.68 8.01 -11.23
N CYS A 209 24.87 8.91 -11.78
CA CYS A 209 25.37 9.96 -12.67
C CYS A 209 26.36 10.81 -11.85
N HIS A 210 27.61 10.73 -12.22
CA HIS A 210 28.68 11.62 -11.74
C HIS A 210 28.52 13.01 -12.33
#